data_2a53edd029a901bf7c7cb572575ac1c8
#
_entry.id   2a53edd029a901bf7c7cb572575ac1c8
#
_cell.length_a   1.000
_cell.length_b   1.000
_cell.length_c   1.000
_cell.angle_alpha   90.00
_cell.angle_beta   90.00
_cell.angle_gamma   90.00
#
_symmetry.space_group_name_H-M   'P 1'
#
loop_
_entity.id
_entity.type
_entity.pdbx_description
1 polymer ?
#
loop_
_entity_poly.entity_id
_entity_poly.type
_entity_poly.pdbx_seq_one_letter_code
_entity_poly.pdbx_strand_id
1 'polypeptide(L)'
;VNENIPALSLSPFSMLMKYQIRWGKIETKEKKISLSENEQRVLKRFEVWQYATKNQLAKQLSRNLRRGKVAVDRLRDLGVIVEHGLIHPLTGAKNPIYTLHPNLAKKLGVQNEPTKNIENLLRNILLNQVFVRFSEVDEHVEILPFPSPFDGALTLNKIDYRLGIIRGSMQPIVKHFLYHKEKMRTLLVVEDLNQANELLAIENPFFRVTTDYHLLKTDLSKSFYRSENGDWVSELVPVFKSKERDDRPSRVASSFENYKTS
;
A
#
# COMPACT_ATOMS: atom_id res chain seq x y z
N VAL A 1 -26.76 13.62 -4.66
CA VAL A 1 -26.14 13.89 -5.97
C VAL A 1 -25.43 12.60 -6.33
N ASN A 2 -26.05 11.77 -7.21
CA ASN A 2 -25.44 10.59 -7.77
C ASN A 2 -24.29 11.04 -8.67
N GLU A 3 -23.07 11.07 -8.16
CA GLU A 3 -21.90 11.09 -9.01
C GLU A 3 -21.89 9.76 -9.77
N ASN A 4 -22.10 9.80 -11.08
CA ASN A 4 -21.94 8.67 -11.98
C ASN A 4 -20.54 8.09 -11.76
N ILE A 5 -20.44 7.03 -11.00
CA ILE A 5 -19.21 6.24 -10.90
C ILE A 5 -19.01 5.66 -12.30
N PRO A 6 -17.97 6.05 -13.04
CA PRO A 6 -17.73 5.54 -14.38
C PRO A 6 -17.62 4.02 -14.30
N ALA A 7 -18.17 3.34 -15.31
CA ALA A 7 -18.21 1.88 -15.43
C ALA A 7 -16.91 1.26 -14.90
N LEU A 8 -17.05 0.45 -13.87
CA LEU A 8 -16.06 -0.18 -13.03
C LEU A 8 -14.80 -0.59 -13.79
N SER A 9 -13.79 0.27 -13.80
CA SER A 9 -12.44 -0.22 -14.01
C SER A 9 -12.07 -1.00 -12.76
N LEU A 10 -11.98 -2.33 -12.90
CA LEU A 10 -11.58 -3.22 -11.80
C LEU A 10 -10.31 -2.67 -11.15
N SER A 11 -10.27 -2.67 -9.82
CA SER A 11 -9.06 -2.33 -9.09
C SER A 11 -7.88 -3.17 -9.58
N PRO A 12 -6.67 -2.60 -9.72
CA PRO A 12 -5.47 -3.39 -10.02
C PRO A 12 -5.13 -4.39 -8.93
N PHE A 13 -5.82 -4.35 -7.80
CA PHE A 13 -5.67 -5.29 -6.68
C PHE A 13 -6.88 -6.21 -6.52
N SER A 14 -7.81 -6.20 -7.48
CA SER A 14 -9.00 -7.05 -7.44
C SER A 14 -8.67 -8.52 -7.65
N MET A 15 -9.33 -9.38 -6.86
CA MET A 15 -9.27 -10.82 -7.02
C MET A 15 -9.89 -11.26 -8.36
N LEU A 16 -10.83 -10.50 -8.91
CA LEU A 16 -11.46 -10.76 -10.21
C LEU A 16 -10.48 -10.64 -11.37
N MET A 17 -9.34 -9.98 -11.18
CA MET A 17 -8.29 -9.88 -12.19
C MET A 17 -7.59 -11.21 -12.48
N LYS A 18 -7.74 -12.23 -11.61
CA LYS A 18 -7.20 -13.60 -11.78
C LYS A 18 -5.71 -13.61 -12.17
N TYR A 19 -4.91 -12.79 -11.54
CA TYR A 19 -3.47 -12.73 -11.80
C TYR A 19 -2.79 -14.08 -11.66
N GLN A 20 -1.75 -14.29 -12.46
CA GLN A 20 -0.81 -15.40 -12.32
C GLN A 20 0.53 -14.88 -11.79
N ILE A 21 1.20 -15.68 -10.98
CA ILE A 21 2.50 -15.33 -10.44
C ILE A 21 3.59 -16.14 -11.14
N ARG A 22 4.54 -15.44 -11.74
CA ARG A 22 5.77 -16.05 -12.23
C ARG A 22 6.88 -15.80 -11.22
N TRP A 23 7.22 -16.84 -10.48
CA TRP A 23 8.26 -16.75 -9.45
C TRP A 23 9.63 -16.50 -10.06
N GLY A 24 10.37 -15.55 -9.50
CA GLY A 24 11.76 -15.27 -9.84
C GLY A 24 12.69 -16.36 -9.28
N LYS A 25 13.83 -16.53 -9.93
CA LYS A 25 14.87 -17.42 -9.43
C LYS A 25 15.63 -16.76 -8.28
N ILE A 26 15.86 -17.50 -7.22
CA ILE A 26 16.71 -17.08 -6.11
C ILE A 26 18.15 -17.46 -6.49
N GLU A 27 18.97 -16.48 -6.82
CA GLU A 27 20.38 -16.69 -7.10
C GLU A 27 21.19 -16.47 -5.82
N THR A 28 21.95 -17.47 -5.41
CA THR A 28 22.89 -17.35 -4.29
C THR A 28 24.16 -16.64 -4.76
N LYS A 29 24.14 -15.31 -4.75
CA LYS A 29 25.35 -14.52 -4.98
C LYS A 29 25.93 -14.09 -3.62
N GLU A 30 27.07 -14.66 -3.24
CA GLU A 30 27.85 -14.19 -2.09
C GLU A 30 28.56 -12.89 -2.46
N LYS A 31 27.83 -11.79 -2.51
CA LYS A 31 28.42 -10.46 -2.62
C LYS A 31 28.47 -9.81 -1.24
N LYS A 32 29.60 -9.15 -0.95
CA LYS A 32 29.69 -8.27 0.20
C LYS A 32 28.78 -7.06 -0.06
N ILE A 33 27.59 -7.04 0.58
CA ILE A 33 26.56 -6.04 0.35
C ILE A 33 26.66 -4.99 1.46
N SER A 34 26.94 -3.75 1.07
CA SER A 34 26.79 -2.59 1.94
C SER A 34 25.46 -1.91 1.67
N LEU A 35 24.62 -1.81 2.69
CA LEU A 35 23.31 -1.14 2.66
C LEU A 35 23.39 0.12 3.52
N SER A 36 22.86 1.23 3.01
CA SER A 36 22.63 2.42 3.81
C SER A 36 21.56 2.18 4.88
N GLU A 37 21.56 2.99 5.94
CA GLU A 37 20.55 2.90 7.01
C GLU A 37 19.12 3.01 6.47
N ASN A 38 18.90 3.92 5.51
CA ASN A 38 17.59 4.06 4.87
C ASN A 38 17.16 2.78 4.13
N GLU A 39 18.08 2.14 3.40
CA GLU A 39 17.79 0.88 2.71
C GLU A 39 17.48 -0.23 3.71
N GLN A 40 18.26 -0.37 4.77
CA GLN A 40 18.01 -1.35 5.83
C GLN A 40 16.62 -1.14 6.47
N ARG A 41 16.25 0.11 6.75
CA ARG A 41 14.93 0.46 7.31
C ARG A 41 13.80 0.09 6.36
N VAL A 42 13.92 0.38 5.07
CA VAL A 42 12.91 0.02 4.06
C VAL A 42 12.80 -1.49 3.90
N LEU A 43 13.94 -2.21 3.90
CA LEU A 43 13.96 -3.66 3.75
C LEU A 43 13.40 -4.39 4.97
N LYS A 44 13.60 -3.89 6.19
CA LYS A 44 12.98 -4.46 7.40
C LYS A 44 11.45 -4.45 7.35
N ARG A 45 10.86 -3.48 6.65
CA ARG A 45 9.40 -3.40 6.50
C ARG A 45 8.77 -4.56 5.72
N PHE A 46 9.58 -5.36 5.01
CA PHE A 46 9.09 -6.61 4.42
C PHE A 46 8.57 -7.64 5.46
N GLU A 47 8.90 -7.45 6.75
CA GLU A 47 8.28 -8.20 7.83
C GLU A 47 6.76 -7.98 7.90
N VAL A 48 6.29 -6.78 7.56
CA VAL A 48 4.88 -6.41 7.61
C VAL A 48 4.15 -6.83 6.34
N TRP A 49 4.63 -6.40 5.17
CA TRP A 49 3.90 -6.58 3.90
C TRP A 49 4.49 -7.60 2.93
N GLN A 50 5.57 -8.28 3.25
CA GLN A 50 6.17 -9.37 2.46
C GLN A 50 6.46 -9.05 0.98
N TYR A 51 5.58 -8.30 0.31
CA TYR A 51 5.63 -7.95 -1.11
C TYR A 51 5.58 -6.44 -1.33
N ALA A 52 6.29 -5.97 -2.34
CA ALA A 52 6.24 -4.58 -2.76
C ALA A 52 6.34 -4.47 -4.28
N THR A 53 5.67 -3.48 -4.88
CA THR A 53 5.88 -3.10 -6.27
C THR A 53 7.11 -2.20 -6.41
N LYS A 54 7.64 -2.07 -7.63
CA LYS A 54 8.78 -1.17 -7.92
C LYS A 54 8.51 0.28 -7.49
N ASN A 55 7.30 0.77 -7.75
CA ASN A 55 6.92 2.14 -7.40
C ASN A 55 6.82 2.36 -5.89
N GLN A 56 6.29 1.38 -5.15
CA GLN A 56 6.20 1.45 -3.69
C GLN A 56 7.58 1.51 -3.05
N LEU A 57 8.50 0.61 -3.44
CA LEU A 57 9.87 0.64 -2.97
C LEU A 57 10.59 1.93 -3.34
N ALA A 58 10.43 2.38 -4.60
CA ALA A 58 11.06 3.60 -5.08
C ALA A 58 10.64 4.84 -4.27
N LYS A 59 9.35 4.97 -3.94
CA LYS A 59 8.84 6.06 -3.10
C LYS A 59 9.37 6.03 -1.67
N GLN A 60 9.62 4.84 -1.12
CA GLN A 60 10.17 4.68 0.22
C GLN A 60 11.69 4.93 0.26
N LEU A 61 12.41 4.55 -0.81
CA LEU A 61 13.86 4.71 -0.90
C LEU A 61 14.28 6.14 -1.22
N SER A 62 13.43 6.91 -1.94
CA SER A 62 13.77 8.27 -2.34
C SER A 62 12.53 9.14 -2.55
N ARG A 63 12.61 10.41 -2.14
CA ARG A 63 11.59 11.43 -2.50
C ARG A 63 11.50 11.62 -4.01
N ASN A 64 12.59 11.45 -4.76
CA ASN A 64 12.61 11.47 -6.22
C ASN A 64 12.34 10.06 -6.76
N LEU A 65 11.20 9.87 -7.42
CA LEU A 65 10.77 8.56 -7.92
C LEU A 65 11.78 7.93 -8.90
N ARG A 66 12.44 8.73 -9.75
CA ARG A 66 13.44 8.23 -10.71
C ARG A 66 14.66 7.68 -9.98
N ARG A 67 15.19 8.43 -9.01
CA ARG A 67 16.31 7.96 -8.16
C ARG A 67 15.91 6.73 -7.35
N GLY A 68 14.69 6.71 -6.82
CA GLY A 68 14.15 5.55 -6.12
C GLY A 68 14.11 4.30 -6.99
N LYS A 69 13.65 4.41 -8.26
CA LYS A 69 13.65 3.29 -9.20
C LYS A 69 15.05 2.75 -9.49
N VAL A 70 16.04 3.64 -9.64
CA VAL A 70 17.46 3.24 -9.81
C VAL A 70 17.95 2.49 -8.56
N ALA A 71 17.59 2.94 -7.36
CA ALA A 71 17.94 2.24 -6.12
C ALA A 71 17.30 0.84 -6.05
N VAL A 72 16.03 0.68 -6.47
CA VAL A 72 15.37 -0.64 -6.57
C VAL A 72 16.12 -1.56 -7.54
N ASP A 73 16.48 -1.07 -8.74
CA ASP A 73 17.24 -1.86 -9.72
C ASP A 73 18.59 -2.28 -9.15
N ARG A 74 19.31 -1.38 -8.46
CA ARG A 74 20.55 -1.69 -7.76
C ARG A 74 20.36 -2.79 -6.71
N LEU A 75 19.33 -2.72 -5.87
CA LEU A 75 19.05 -3.74 -4.85
C LEU A 75 18.74 -5.10 -5.47
N ARG A 76 18.02 -5.13 -6.60
CA ARG A 76 17.76 -6.36 -7.37
C ARG A 76 19.06 -6.94 -7.93
N ASP A 77 19.90 -6.12 -8.59
CA ASP A 77 21.15 -6.57 -9.24
C ASP A 77 22.19 -7.03 -8.22
N LEU A 78 22.12 -6.51 -6.98
CA LEU A 78 22.90 -6.99 -5.84
C LEU A 78 22.33 -8.30 -5.23
N GLY A 79 21.14 -8.75 -5.66
CA GLY A 79 20.49 -9.91 -5.08
C GLY A 79 19.93 -9.68 -3.68
N VAL A 80 19.66 -8.42 -3.31
CA VAL A 80 19.05 -8.03 -2.02
C VAL A 80 17.56 -8.33 -2.02
N ILE A 81 16.92 -8.04 -3.15
CA ILE A 81 15.51 -8.33 -3.41
C ILE A 81 15.37 -9.24 -4.61
N VAL A 82 14.33 -10.09 -4.59
CA VAL A 82 14.01 -11.03 -5.67
C VAL A 82 12.82 -10.49 -6.45
N GLU A 83 12.98 -10.34 -7.76
CA GLU A 83 11.91 -9.92 -8.67
C GLU A 83 11.05 -11.11 -9.07
N HIS A 84 9.74 -10.96 -8.95
CA HIS A 84 8.72 -11.86 -9.46
C HIS A 84 7.84 -11.12 -10.48
N GLY A 85 7.09 -11.86 -11.29
CA GLY A 85 6.15 -11.28 -12.25
C GLY A 85 4.71 -11.51 -11.81
N LEU A 86 3.95 -10.45 -11.61
CA LEU A 86 2.50 -10.52 -11.53
C LEU A 86 1.94 -10.33 -12.94
N ILE A 87 1.46 -11.43 -13.53
CA ILE A 87 1.02 -11.46 -14.92
C ILE A 87 -0.46 -11.16 -15.02
N HIS A 88 -0.82 -10.12 -15.77
CA HIS A 88 -2.22 -9.80 -16.07
C HIS A 88 -2.77 -10.81 -17.09
N PRO A 89 -3.86 -11.55 -16.78
CA PRO A 89 -4.30 -12.68 -17.60
C PRO A 89 -4.77 -12.31 -19.01
N LEU A 90 -5.39 -11.12 -19.14
CA LEU A 90 -5.94 -10.68 -20.43
C LEU A 90 -4.91 -10.04 -21.35
N THR A 91 -3.96 -9.28 -20.77
CA THR A 91 -2.98 -8.52 -21.57
C THR A 91 -1.61 -9.16 -21.63
N GLY A 92 -1.34 -10.16 -20.78
CA GLY A 92 -0.02 -10.73 -20.60
C GLY A 92 1.00 -9.76 -19.97
N ALA A 93 0.56 -8.53 -19.59
CA ALA A 93 1.44 -7.53 -19.01
C ALA A 93 2.05 -8.04 -17.69
N LYS A 94 3.37 -7.95 -17.58
CA LYS A 94 4.13 -8.33 -16.39
C LYS A 94 4.33 -7.09 -15.50
N ASN A 95 3.75 -7.11 -14.32
CA ASN A 95 3.99 -6.12 -13.28
C ASN A 95 5.04 -6.66 -12.30
N PRO A 96 6.22 -6.04 -12.17
CA PRO A 96 7.25 -6.52 -11.26
C PRO A 96 6.82 -6.31 -9.81
N ILE A 97 6.93 -7.37 -9.03
CA ILE A 97 6.78 -7.38 -7.57
C ILE A 97 8.04 -7.97 -6.95
N TYR A 98 8.35 -7.56 -5.75
CA TYR A 98 9.60 -7.87 -5.08
C TYR A 98 9.35 -8.48 -3.72
N THR A 99 10.18 -9.45 -3.35
CA THR A 99 10.34 -9.98 -1.99
C THR A 99 11.76 -9.75 -1.52
N LEU A 100 11.99 -9.84 -0.23
CA LEU A 100 13.34 -9.84 0.32
C LEU A 100 14.02 -11.19 0.00
N HIS A 101 15.32 -11.15 -0.32
CA HIS A 101 16.08 -12.39 -0.52
C HIS A 101 16.17 -13.17 0.80
N PRO A 102 15.92 -14.50 0.84
CA PRO A 102 15.82 -15.27 2.09
C PRO A 102 17.04 -15.15 3.01
N ASN A 103 18.25 -15.19 2.44
CA ASN A 103 19.49 -15.04 3.24
C ASN A 103 19.61 -13.66 3.90
N LEU A 104 19.11 -12.61 3.23
CA LEU A 104 19.10 -11.27 3.79
C LEU A 104 17.97 -11.09 4.80
N ALA A 105 16.80 -11.68 4.55
CA ALA A 105 15.69 -11.70 5.49
C ALA A 105 16.18 -12.22 6.86
N LYS A 106 16.86 -13.37 6.86
CA LYS A 106 17.47 -13.95 8.07
C LYS A 106 18.45 -13.01 8.74
N LYS A 107 19.32 -12.33 7.97
CA LYS A 107 20.31 -11.37 8.53
C LYS A 107 19.66 -10.11 9.13
N LEU A 108 18.52 -9.68 8.59
CA LEU A 108 17.78 -8.51 9.07
C LEU A 108 16.77 -8.86 10.18
N GLY A 109 16.62 -10.14 10.54
CA GLY A 109 15.65 -10.61 11.53
C GLY A 109 14.21 -10.62 11.02
N VAL A 110 13.98 -10.53 9.69
CA VAL A 110 12.66 -10.64 9.08
C VAL A 110 12.25 -12.11 9.06
N GLN A 111 11.21 -12.45 9.81
CA GLN A 111 10.81 -13.85 10.04
C GLN A 111 9.73 -14.33 9.06
N ASN A 112 8.99 -13.42 8.43
CA ASN A 112 7.88 -13.77 7.58
C ASN A 112 8.35 -14.27 6.20
N GLU A 113 8.05 -15.53 5.89
CA GLU A 113 8.22 -16.07 4.55
C GLU A 113 7.08 -15.59 3.63
N PRO A 114 7.40 -15.17 2.39
CA PRO A 114 6.39 -14.74 1.45
C PRO A 114 5.40 -15.87 1.12
N THR A 115 4.12 -15.62 1.36
CA THR A 115 3.05 -16.57 1.02
C THR A 115 2.89 -16.70 -0.49
N LYS A 116 2.59 -17.91 -0.98
CA LYS A 116 2.31 -18.16 -2.41
C LYS A 116 0.83 -17.96 -2.78
N ASN A 117 -0.02 -17.62 -1.82
CA ASN A 117 -1.43 -17.36 -2.05
C ASN A 117 -1.62 -15.97 -2.69
N ILE A 118 -2.35 -15.90 -3.82
CA ILE A 118 -2.57 -14.66 -4.57
C ILE A 118 -3.39 -13.64 -3.75
N GLU A 119 -4.36 -14.08 -2.98
CA GLU A 119 -5.15 -13.20 -2.12
C GLU A 119 -4.26 -12.50 -1.10
N ASN A 120 -3.45 -13.25 -0.39
CA ASN A 120 -2.51 -12.70 0.58
C ASN A 120 -1.46 -11.81 -0.08
N LEU A 121 -1.01 -12.16 -1.29
CA LEU A 121 -0.09 -11.29 -2.06
C LEU A 121 -0.74 -9.95 -2.37
N LEU A 122 -1.96 -9.92 -2.88
CA LEU A 122 -2.67 -8.67 -3.20
C LEU A 122 -2.96 -7.85 -1.94
N ARG A 123 -3.34 -8.51 -0.83
CA ARG A 123 -3.50 -7.87 0.49
C ARG A 123 -2.21 -7.19 0.93
N ASN A 124 -1.09 -7.89 0.86
CA ASN A 124 0.23 -7.37 1.27
C ASN A 124 0.70 -6.20 0.38
N ILE A 125 0.51 -6.27 -0.93
CA ILE A 125 0.83 -5.16 -1.83
C ILE A 125 -0.03 -3.94 -1.49
N LEU A 126 -1.31 -4.15 -1.19
CA LEU A 126 -2.20 -3.05 -0.84
C LEU A 126 -1.90 -2.48 0.55
N LEU A 127 -1.53 -3.31 1.51
CA LEU A 127 -1.05 -2.87 2.82
C LEU A 127 0.15 -1.91 2.68
N ASN A 128 1.10 -2.27 1.82
CA ASN A 128 2.21 -1.39 1.46
C ASN A 128 1.72 -0.11 0.75
N GLN A 129 0.68 -0.20 -0.10
CA GLN A 129 0.11 0.98 -0.75
C GLN A 129 -0.55 1.93 0.26
N VAL A 130 -1.24 1.40 1.26
CA VAL A 130 -1.77 2.19 2.39
C VAL A 130 -0.63 2.95 3.07
N PHE A 131 0.46 2.25 3.44
CA PHE A 131 1.62 2.89 4.03
C PHE A 131 2.18 4.03 3.17
N VAL A 132 2.37 3.78 1.87
CA VAL A 132 2.90 4.79 0.93
C VAL A 132 1.99 6.02 0.86
N ARG A 133 0.67 5.82 0.86
CA ARG A 133 -0.30 6.93 0.82
C ARG A 133 -0.30 7.73 2.12
N PHE A 134 -0.32 7.08 3.27
CA PHE A 134 -0.30 7.76 4.55
C PHE A 134 1.05 8.44 4.84
N SER A 135 2.15 7.93 4.27
CA SER A 135 3.46 8.61 4.34
C SER A 135 3.49 9.96 3.59
N GLU A 136 2.53 10.22 2.71
CA GLU A 136 2.36 11.53 2.07
C GLU A 136 1.71 12.56 3.03
N VAL A 137 1.04 12.09 4.08
CA VAL A 137 0.37 12.91 5.11
C VAL A 137 1.25 13.07 6.34
N ASP A 138 1.83 11.98 6.82
CA ASP A 138 2.65 11.92 8.01
C ASP A 138 3.95 11.17 7.73
N GLU A 139 5.09 11.84 7.83
CA GLU A 139 6.41 11.19 7.60
C GLU A 139 6.80 10.20 8.70
N HIS A 140 6.13 10.27 9.86
CA HIS A 140 6.33 9.37 11.00
C HIS A 140 5.32 8.22 11.04
N VAL A 141 4.54 8.04 9.96
CA VAL A 141 3.59 6.93 9.89
C VAL A 141 4.32 5.59 10.01
N GLU A 142 3.76 4.72 10.83
CA GLU A 142 4.23 3.34 10.99
C GLU A 142 3.08 2.37 10.79
N ILE A 143 3.40 1.20 10.22
CA ILE A 143 2.50 0.04 10.22
C ILE A 143 3.24 -1.11 10.88
N LEU A 144 2.62 -1.67 11.90
CA LEU A 144 3.12 -2.82 12.64
C LEU A 144 2.23 -4.03 12.38
N PRO A 145 2.75 -5.25 12.51
CA PRO A 145 1.92 -6.46 12.48
C PRO A 145 0.81 -6.40 13.53
N PHE A 146 -0.36 -6.93 13.20
CA PHE A 146 -1.50 -6.98 14.12
C PHE A 146 -2.17 -8.35 14.06
N PRO A 147 -2.76 -8.85 15.16
CA PRO A 147 -3.45 -10.13 15.17
C PRO A 147 -4.63 -10.19 14.20
N SER A 148 -4.85 -11.39 13.61
CA SER A 148 -6.04 -11.66 12.79
C SER A 148 -7.33 -11.29 13.57
N PRO A 149 -8.33 -10.74 12.88
CA PRO A 149 -8.56 -10.70 11.44
C PRO A 149 -8.02 -9.46 10.73
N PHE A 150 -7.24 -8.64 11.38
CA PHE A 150 -6.67 -7.42 10.80
C PHE A 150 -5.28 -7.70 10.19
N ASP A 151 -4.83 -6.80 9.32
CA ASP A 151 -3.57 -6.92 8.58
C ASP A 151 -2.44 -6.11 9.21
N GLY A 152 -2.78 -5.13 10.05
CA GLY A 152 -1.79 -4.28 10.68
C GLY A 152 -2.39 -3.30 11.68
N ALA A 153 -1.50 -2.68 12.46
CA ALA A 153 -1.78 -1.48 13.23
C ALA A 153 -1.08 -0.30 12.55
N LEU A 154 -1.83 0.76 12.27
CA LEU A 154 -1.34 1.99 11.67
C LEU A 154 -1.32 3.08 12.74
N THR A 155 -0.13 3.65 13.02
CA THR A 155 -0.01 4.86 13.84
C THR A 155 0.13 6.06 12.92
N LEU A 156 -0.79 7.02 13.06
CA LEU A 156 -0.83 8.25 12.29
C LEU A 156 -1.14 9.44 13.20
N ASN A 157 -0.29 10.46 13.19
CA ASN A 157 -0.42 11.63 14.07
C ASN A 157 -0.64 11.24 15.55
N LYS A 158 0.07 10.22 16.03
CA LYS A 158 -0.02 9.67 17.41
C LYS A 158 -1.37 9.01 17.73
N ILE A 159 -2.15 8.66 16.72
CA ILE A 159 -3.42 7.94 16.86
C ILE A 159 -3.25 6.57 16.22
N ASP A 160 -3.63 5.54 16.98
CA ASP A 160 -3.54 4.16 16.51
C ASP A 160 -4.85 3.72 15.85
N TYR A 161 -4.71 3.06 14.72
CA TYR A 161 -5.79 2.46 13.94
C TYR A 161 -5.49 0.99 13.69
N ARG A 162 -6.48 0.12 13.80
CA ARG A 162 -6.44 -1.20 13.18
C ARG A 162 -6.66 -1.06 11.68
N LEU A 163 -5.96 -1.84 10.90
CA LEU A 163 -6.04 -1.83 9.45
C LEU A 163 -6.47 -3.20 8.94
N GLY A 164 -7.57 -3.25 8.20
CA GLY A 164 -8.05 -4.45 7.53
C GLY A 164 -8.11 -4.26 6.02
N ILE A 165 -7.50 -5.18 5.27
CA ILE A 165 -7.51 -5.22 3.80
C ILE A 165 -8.38 -6.39 3.36
N ILE A 166 -9.55 -6.12 2.80
CA ILE A 166 -10.51 -7.16 2.48
C ILE A 166 -10.39 -7.54 1.00
N ARG A 167 -10.09 -8.82 0.74
CA ARG A 167 -10.00 -9.40 -0.61
C ARG A 167 -10.84 -10.68 -0.78
N GLY A 168 -11.50 -11.08 0.24
CA GLY A 168 -12.39 -12.23 0.28
C GLY A 168 -13.59 -11.95 1.15
N SER A 169 -13.90 -12.87 2.07
CA SER A 169 -15.03 -12.72 2.98
C SER A 169 -14.83 -11.63 4.02
N MET A 170 -15.83 -10.79 4.22
CA MET A 170 -15.91 -9.81 5.32
C MET A 170 -16.22 -10.46 6.68
N GLN A 171 -16.70 -11.69 6.69
CA GLN A 171 -17.18 -12.40 7.89
C GLN A 171 -16.22 -12.41 9.09
N PRO A 172 -14.90 -12.56 8.95
CA PRO A 172 -14.01 -12.51 10.10
C PRO A 172 -14.02 -11.14 10.80
N ILE A 173 -14.13 -10.06 10.04
CA ILE A 173 -14.23 -8.69 10.57
C ILE A 173 -15.59 -8.46 11.22
N VAL A 174 -16.68 -8.88 10.57
CA VAL A 174 -18.05 -8.78 11.10
C VAL A 174 -18.13 -9.51 12.44
N LYS A 175 -17.67 -10.76 12.52
CA LYS A 175 -17.62 -11.53 13.76
C LYS A 175 -16.80 -10.82 14.84
N HIS A 176 -15.65 -10.27 14.48
CA HIS A 176 -14.83 -9.52 15.43
C HIS A 176 -15.63 -8.38 16.07
N PHE A 177 -16.30 -7.55 15.28
CA PHE A 177 -17.07 -6.41 15.79
C PHE A 177 -18.33 -6.84 16.57
N LEU A 178 -18.93 -7.98 16.24
CA LEU A 178 -20.08 -8.51 16.99
C LEU A 178 -19.69 -9.00 18.39
N TYR A 179 -18.51 -9.61 18.53
CA TYR A 179 -18.07 -10.22 19.77
C TYR A 179 -17.18 -9.32 20.64
N HIS A 180 -16.55 -8.29 20.03
CA HIS A 180 -15.62 -7.40 20.71
C HIS A 180 -16.08 -5.95 20.64
N LYS A 181 -16.59 -5.43 21.76
CA LYS A 181 -17.03 -4.01 21.90
C LYS A 181 -15.83 -3.07 22.14
N GLU A 182 -14.83 -3.16 21.30
CA GLU A 182 -13.65 -2.33 21.42
C GLU A 182 -13.84 -0.95 20.80
N LYS A 183 -13.24 0.08 21.43
CA LYS A 183 -13.26 1.46 20.96
C LYS A 183 -12.08 1.82 20.06
N MET A 184 -11.31 0.85 19.59
CA MET A 184 -10.16 1.12 18.75
C MET A 184 -10.60 1.54 17.35
N ARG A 185 -10.04 2.63 16.85
CA ARG A 185 -10.29 3.10 15.48
C ARG A 185 -9.86 2.05 14.47
N THR A 186 -10.66 1.87 13.43
CA THR A 186 -10.40 0.87 12.41
C THR A 186 -10.55 1.46 11.03
N LEU A 187 -9.57 1.23 10.16
CA LEU A 187 -9.60 1.56 8.75
C LEU A 187 -9.73 0.27 7.95
N LEU A 188 -10.75 0.18 7.11
CA LEU A 188 -10.98 -0.97 6.23
C LEU A 188 -10.81 -0.54 4.78
N VAL A 189 -10.07 -1.34 4.02
CA VAL A 189 -9.89 -1.16 2.58
C VAL A 189 -10.59 -2.30 1.86
N VAL A 190 -11.56 -1.96 1.01
CA VAL A 190 -12.37 -2.91 0.23
C VAL A 190 -12.20 -2.65 -1.27
N GLU A 191 -12.55 -3.60 -2.12
CA GLU A 191 -12.58 -3.37 -3.58
C GLU A 191 -13.74 -2.44 -3.95
N ASP A 192 -14.91 -2.67 -3.33
CA ASP A 192 -16.16 -1.93 -3.53
C ASP A 192 -16.90 -1.80 -2.19
N LEU A 193 -17.63 -0.71 -1.99
CA LEU A 193 -18.38 -0.46 -0.75
C LEU A 193 -19.44 -1.54 -0.49
N ASN A 194 -19.98 -2.18 -1.53
CA ASN A 194 -20.95 -3.28 -1.36
C ASN A 194 -20.36 -4.47 -0.58
N GLN A 195 -19.04 -4.70 -0.65
CA GLN A 195 -18.39 -5.73 0.18
C GLN A 195 -18.51 -5.43 1.68
N ALA A 196 -18.64 -4.17 2.04
CA ALA A 196 -18.73 -3.73 3.43
C ALA A 196 -20.17 -3.59 3.95
N ASN A 197 -21.20 -3.88 3.12
CA ASN A 197 -22.60 -3.69 3.50
C ASN A 197 -23.01 -4.49 4.75
N GLU A 198 -22.38 -5.64 5.00
CA GLU A 198 -22.61 -6.41 6.23
C GLU A 198 -22.24 -5.62 7.51
N LEU A 199 -21.37 -4.61 7.39
CA LEU A 199 -20.99 -3.76 8.52
C LEU A 199 -22.00 -2.64 8.78
N LEU A 200 -22.91 -2.33 7.85
CA LEU A 200 -23.95 -1.31 8.04
C LEU A 200 -24.89 -1.64 9.21
N ALA A 201 -25.07 -2.93 9.49
CA ALA A 201 -25.86 -3.40 10.64
C ALA A 201 -25.12 -3.26 11.98
N ILE A 202 -23.84 -2.89 11.97
CA ILE A 202 -22.99 -2.78 13.16
C ILE A 202 -22.85 -1.30 13.52
N GLU A 203 -23.52 -0.88 14.59
CA GLU A 203 -23.39 0.48 15.13
C GLU A 203 -22.02 0.65 15.80
N ASN A 204 -21.03 1.02 15.03
CA ASN A 204 -19.69 1.31 15.55
C ASN A 204 -19.12 2.60 14.92
N PRO A 205 -19.06 3.71 15.64
CA PRO A 205 -18.57 4.98 15.12
C PRO A 205 -17.05 5.02 14.89
N PHE A 206 -16.32 3.97 15.30
CA PHE A 206 -14.86 3.97 15.25
C PHE A 206 -14.29 3.33 13.99
N PHE A 207 -15.10 2.76 13.10
CA PHE A 207 -14.56 2.26 11.83
C PHE A 207 -14.82 3.22 10.66
N ARG A 208 -13.92 3.21 9.70
CA ARG A 208 -14.00 3.89 8.42
C ARG A 208 -13.68 2.91 7.32
N VAL A 209 -14.36 3.06 6.21
CA VAL A 209 -14.16 2.22 5.02
C VAL A 209 -13.65 3.09 3.89
N THR A 210 -12.71 2.60 3.12
CA THR A 210 -12.28 3.18 1.85
C THR A 210 -12.26 2.12 0.77
N THR A 211 -12.38 2.53 -0.50
CA THR A 211 -12.19 1.62 -1.62
C THR A 211 -10.79 1.76 -2.21
N ASP A 212 -10.35 0.77 -2.95
CA ASP A 212 -9.09 0.83 -3.70
C ASP A 212 -9.01 2.07 -4.58
N TYR A 213 -10.12 2.39 -5.27
CA TYR A 213 -10.18 3.57 -6.14
C TYR A 213 -9.92 4.85 -5.34
N HIS A 214 -10.61 5.05 -4.23
CA HIS A 214 -10.45 6.24 -3.40
C HIS A 214 -9.06 6.31 -2.77
N LEU A 215 -8.55 5.18 -2.28
CA LEU A 215 -7.19 5.10 -1.74
C LEU A 215 -6.12 5.48 -2.78
N LEU A 216 -6.30 5.10 -4.06
CA LEU A 216 -5.31 5.31 -5.11
C LEU A 216 -5.41 6.68 -5.79
N LYS A 217 -6.61 7.20 -5.98
CA LYS A 217 -6.91 8.32 -6.89
C LYS A 217 -7.39 9.58 -6.19
N THR A 218 -7.99 9.46 -5.01
CA THR A 218 -8.61 10.59 -4.32
C THR A 218 -7.68 11.16 -3.24
N ASP A 219 -7.85 12.40 -2.86
CA ASP A 219 -7.22 12.97 -1.67
C ASP A 219 -7.65 12.15 -0.45
N LEU A 220 -6.69 11.74 0.40
CA LEU A 220 -6.98 10.89 1.55
C LEU A 220 -7.98 11.52 2.51
N SER A 221 -8.03 12.84 2.62
CA SER A 221 -9.01 13.51 3.48
C SER A 221 -10.47 13.29 3.05
N LYS A 222 -10.69 12.90 1.78
CA LYS A 222 -12.00 12.67 1.16
C LYS A 222 -12.23 11.21 0.75
N SER A 223 -11.33 10.32 1.18
CA SER A 223 -11.30 8.94 0.68
C SER A 223 -12.08 7.96 1.54
N PHE A 224 -12.69 8.42 2.63
CA PHE A 224 -13.28 7.54 3.62
C PHE A 224 -14.80 7.68 3.73
N TYR A 225 -15.43 6.60 4.13
CA TYR A 225 -16.85 6.48 4.35
C TYR A 225 -17.12 6.01 5.77
N ARG A 226 -18.19 6.50 6.37
CA ARG A 226 -18.75 6.02 7.64
C ARG A 226 -20.15 5.47 7.42
N SER A 227 -20.58 4.58 8.30
CA SER A 227 -21.97 4.16 8.36
C SER A 227 -22.81 5.23 9.02
N GLU A 228 -23.92 5.61 8.39
CA GLU A 228 -24.91 6.56 8.94
C GLU A 228 -26.30 6.16 8.43
N ASN A 229 -27.23 5.89 9.37
CA ASN A 229 -28.60 5.48 9.05
C ASN A 229 -28.72 4.27 8.09
N GLY A 230 -27.80 3.32 8.16
CA GLY A 230 -27.78 2.13 7.32
C GLY A 230 -27.20 2.34 5.91
N ASP A 231 -26.58 3.48 5.64
CA ASP A 231 -25.93 3.81 4.38
C ASP A 231 -24.45 4.21 4.56
N TRP A 232 -23.67 4.12 3.47
CA TRP A 232 -22.31 4.65 3.43
C TRP A 232 -22.30 6.13 3.06
N VAL A 233 -21.87 6.97 3.99
CA VAL A 233 -21.76 8.43 3.80
C VAL A 233 -20.29 8.82 3.72
N SER A 234 -19.93 9.57 2.67
CA SER A 234 -18.57 10.12 2.53
C SER A 234 -18.27 11.08 3.67
N GLU A 235 -17.08 10.94 4.25
CA GLU A 235 -16.62 11.76 5.36
C GLU A 235 -15.36 12.53 5.00
N LEU A 236 -15.35 13.81 5.32
CA LEU A 236 -14.13 14.61 5.28
C LEU A 236 -13.32 14.34 6.55
N VAL A 237 -12.12 13.79 6.41
CA VAL A 237 -11.19 13.52 7.50
C VAL A 237 -9.99 14.48 7.40
N PRO A 238 -10.07 15.70 7.96
CA PRO A 238 -9.07 16.75 7.75
C PRO A 238 -7.66 16.35 8.20
N VAL A 239 -7.54 15.46 9.18
CA VAL A 239 -6.26 14.95 9.68
C VAL A 239 -5.49 14.14 8.63
N PHE A 240 -6.17 13.67 7.56
CA PHE A 240 -5.58 12.96 6.44
C PHE A 240 -5.28 13.87 5.24
N LYS A 241 -5.44 15.18 5.38
CA LYS A 241 -5.05 16.11 4.32
C LYS A 241 -3.55 16.04 4.11
N SER A 242 -3.13 15.74 2.88
CA SER A 242 -1.72 15.79 2.52
C SER A 242 -1.19 17.21 2.74
N LYS A 243 0.02 17.33 3.29
CA LYS A 243 0.72 18.62 3.33
C LYS A 243 0.83 19.11 1.89
N GLU A 244 0.31 20.29 1.59
CA GLU A 244 0.49 20.91 0.27
C GLU A 244 1.98 20.86 -0.03
N ARG A 245 2.34 20.16 -1.10
CA ARG A 245 3.70 20.28 -1.63
C ARG A 245 3.86 21.72 -2.04
N ASP A 246 4.82 22.39 -1.43
CA ASP A 246 5.27 23.69 -1.87
C ASP A 246 5.89 23.47 -3.27
N ASP A 247 5.02 23.37 -4.28
CA ASP A 247 5.39 23.31 -5.69
C ASP A 247 5.93 24.69 -6.10
N ARG A 248 6.99 25.14 -5.42
CA ARG A 248 7.81 26.19 -5.98
C ARG A 248 8.37 25.63 -7.27
N PRO A 249 8.02 26.23 -8.43
CA PRO A 249 8.61 25.81 -9.68
C PRO A 249 10.13 25.84 -9.49
N SER A 250 10.76 24.69 -9.66
CA SER A 250 12.21 24.63 -9.66
C SER A 250 12.70 25.65 -10.67
N ARG A 251 13.46 26.66 -10.20
CA ARG A 251 14.16 27.63 -11.04
C ARG A 251 15.17 26.90 -11.94
N VAL A 252 14.70 26.21 -12.96
CA VAL A 252 15.49 25.66 -14.05
C VAL A 252 14.67 25.79 -15.33
N ALA A 253 14.33 27.02 -15.70
CA ALA A 253 13.84 27.36 -17.02
C ALA A 253 14.07 28.85 -17.32
N SER A 254 15.31 29.31 -17.18
CA SER A 254 15.68 30.64 -17.68
C SER A 254 17.14 30.74 -18.11
N SER A 255 17.65 29.72 -18.82
CA SER A 255 18.97 29.78 -19.44
C SER A 255 19.03 29.24 -20.88
N PHE A 256 17.90 29.22 -21.58
CA PHE A 256 17.85 28.84 -23.01
C PHE A 256 17.14 29.88 -23.92
N GLU A 257 17.20 31.17 -23.56
CA GLU A 257 16.80 32.25 -24.48
C GLU A 257 17.95 33.25 -24.62
N ASN A 258 19.09 32.85 -25.16
CA ASN A 258 20.09 33.77 -25.68
C ASN A 258 21.05 33.04 -26.64
N TYR A 259 20.53 32.48 -27.72
CA TYR A 259 21.33 32.16 -28.92
C TYR A 259 20.41 32.22 -30.16
N LYS A 260 20.00 33.45 -30.53
CA LYS A 260 19.63 33.81 -31.91
C LYS A 260 19.82 35.31 -32.06
N THR A 261 20.97 35.68 -32.58
CA THR A 261 21.24 36.80 -33.52
C THR A 261 22.74 37.07 -33.51
N SER A 262 23.44 36.55 -34.48
CA SER A 262 24.50 37.21 -35.25
C SER A 262 24.79 36.31 -36.44
#